data_2234976b7095763fe4f737050f9a9c21
#
_entry.id   2234976b7095763fe4f737050f9a9c21
#
_cell.length_a   1.000
_cell.length_b   1.000
_cell.length_c   1.000
_cell.angle_alpha   90.00
_cell.angle_beta   90.00
_cell.angle_gamma   90.00
#
_symmetry.space_group_name_H-M   'P 1'
#
loop_
_entity.id
_entity.type
_entity.pdbx_description
1 polymer ?
#
loop_
_entity_poly.entity_id
_entity_poly.type
_entity_poly.pdbx_seq_one_letter_code
_entity_poly.pdbx_strand_id
1 'polypeptide(L)'
;MAVCFVIIGEVCNVEINGGITLKLNIPVHKNEEYPAKVVDLSYEGNGVVKIDDFPVFVPNALPGEEITVKITKVTSHFAWGRVMDWQTKSPDRVDVKDKKYIQTGIAPLGHLKYNAQLKFKQHQIAELLAKAHLNEIEVLPTMGMKKPYHYRNKAQVPVKMVRGQLETGFYKRGSHNLVPIEDFYIQDPEIDKAIVVVRDLLRQYHITPYDEQTGKGVIRTVMVRRGYYSHEIMVALVTNTKRLPMEKQIVDGIVAEVPEVKSIVQNINDKKTNRLLGDKNKTLWGADEIHDQLLGIDFAISPLSFYQVNPQQTERLYQTAIDNAGLDGNQTVIDAYCGIGTISLAVAKHAKQVYGVEIVPAAIEDAKHNAKRNDIKNAKFVVGRAEEQFAKWQAEGLKPDVVIVDPPRKGLAESLIEATGKMGPQKVIYVSCNPATLVRDIKRFADQGYHVTKPIQPVDQFPQTTHVESVTVLERD
;
A
#
# COMPACT_ATOMS: atom_id res chain seq x y z
N MET A 1 -24.44 -19.39 -12.53
CA MET A 1 -24.90 -20.53 -11.70
C MET A 1 -24.49 -20.23 -10.26
N ALA A 2 -25.41 -19.85 -9.38
CA ALA A 2 -25.12 -19.55 -7.98
C ALA A 2 -25.05 -20.87 -7.20
N VAL A 3 -23.90 -21.15 -6.60
CA VAL A 3 -23.74 -22.29 -5.69
C VAL A 3 -24.02 -21.78 -4.28
N CYS A 4 -25.12 -22.24 -3.69
CA CYS A 4 -25.47 -21.92 -2.30
C CYS A 4 -24.81 -22.96 -1.38
N PHE A 5 -23.97 -22.54 -0.43
CA PHE A 5 -23.36 -23.42 0.54
C PHE A 5 -24.20 -23.41 1.83
N VAL A 6 -24.64 -24.58 2.26
CA VAL A 6 -25.29 -24.78 3.56
C VAL A 6 -24.31 -25.50 4.48
N ILE A 7 -23.93 -24.88 5.57
CA ILE A 7 -23.06 -25.49 6.61
C ILE A 7 -23.98 -26.04 7.71
N ILE A 8 -24.04 -27.36 7.82
CA ILE A 8 -24.66 -28.06 8.96
C ILE A 8 -23.65 -29.07 9.50
N GLY A 9 -23.00 -28.76 10.64
CA GLY A 9 -22.03 -29.63 11.28
C GLY A 9 -20.68 -29.70 10.56
N GLU A 10 -19.80 -30.58 10.99
CA GLU A 10 -18.41 -30.78 10.52
C GLU A 10 -18.29 -31.34 9.08
N VAL A 11 -19.35 -31.29 8.29
CA VAL A 11 -19.42 -31.83 6.92
C VAL A 11 -19.88 -30.73 5.97
N CYS A 12 -19.04 -30.33 5.03
CA CYS A 12 -19.44 -29.47 3.92
C CYS A 12 -20.16 -30.30 2.84
N ASN A 13 -21.43 -30.04 2.61
CA ASN A 13 -22.19 -30.62 1.52
C ASN A 13 -22.21 -29.67 0.32
N VAL A 14 -21.83 -30.15 -0.86
CA VAL A 14 -21.95 -29.42 -2.13
C VAL A 14 -23.06 -30.08 -2.94
N GLU A 15 -24.18 -29.39 -3.16
CA GLU A 15 -25.21 -29.83 -4.08
C GLU A 15 -24.83 -29.48 -5.52
N ILE A 16 -24.65 -30.50 -6.35
CA ILE A 16 -24.57 -30.36 -7.80
C ILE A 16 -25.89 -30.83 -8.39
N ASN A 17 -26.41 -30.16 -9.42
CA ASN A 17 -27.65 -30.51 -10.11
C ASN A 17 -27.74 -32.04 -10.36
N GLY A 18 -28.60 -32.74 -9.61
CA GLY A 18 -28.79 -34.17 -9.73
C GLY A 18 -28.82 -34.97 -8.41
N GLY A 19 -28.75 -34.29 -7.24
CA GLY A 19 -28.95 -34.95 -5.94
C GLY A 19 -27.80 -35.80 -5.43
N ILE A 20 -26.56 -35.61 -5.95
CA ILE A 20 -25.37 -36.27 -5.41
C ILE A 20 -24.70 -35.32 -4.39
N THR A 21 -24.79 -35.68 -3.13
CA THR A 21 -24.05 -35.00 -2.05
C THR A 21 -22.65 -35.59 -1.94
N LEU A 22 -21.63 -34.88 -2.44
CA LEU A 22 -20.24 -35.24 -2.22
C LEU A 22 -19.83 -34.81 -0.79
N LYS A 23 -19.56 -35.79 0.07
CA LYS A 23 -18.88 -35.53 1.36
C LYS A 23 -17.43 -35.18 1.08
N LEU A 24 -17.05 -33.92 1.23
CA LEU A 24 -15.64 -33.52 1.27
C LEU A 24 -15.04 -34.10 2.57
N ASN A 25 -14.15 -35.07 2.42
CA ASN A 25 -13.39 -35.57 3.56
C ASN A 25 -12.31 -34.54 3.90
N ILE A 26 -12.54 -33.74 4.95
CA ILE A 26 -11.57 -32.73 5.43
C ILE A 26 -10.65 -33.45 6.43
N PRO A 27 -9.33 -33.56 6.15
CA PRO A 27 -8.42 -34.38 6.95
C PRO A 27 -7.96 -33.72 8.25
N VAL A 28 -8.41 -32.48 8.54
CA VAL A 28 -7.99 -31.71 9.71
C VAL A 28 -9.18 -31.26 10.55
N HIS A 29 -9.01 -31.29 11.89
CA HIS A 29 -10.05 -30.89 12.83
C HIS A 29 -9.60 -29.70 13.68
N LYS A 30 -10.54 -28.80 13.97
CA LYS A 30 -10.28 -27.62 14.82
C LYS A 30 -9.79 -28.06 16.20
N ASN A 31 -8.76 -27.36 16.70
CA ASN A 31 -8.05 -27.56 17.96
C ASN A 31 -7.13 -28.79 18.00
N GLU A 32 -7.07 -29.61 16.97
CA GLU A 32 -6.10 -30.70 16.90
C GLU A 32 -4.72 -30.21 16.42
N GLU A 33 -3.69 -31.00 16.70
CA GLU A 33 -2.29 -30.73 16.42
C GLU A 33 -1.74 -31.74 15.41
N TYR A 34 -1.01 -31.26 14.40
CA TYR A 34 -0.46 -32.08 13.34
C TYR A 34 1.02 -31.74 13.13
N PRO A 35 1.91 -32.73 12.95
CA PRO A 35 3.24 -32.50 12.44
C PRO A 35 3.14 -32.12 10.97
N ALA A 36 3.86 -31.09 10.52
CA ALA A 36 3.81 -30.65 9.16
C ALA A 36 5.10 -29.95 8.74
N LYS A 37 5.41 -30.05 7.43
CA LYS A 37 6.50 -29.30 6.81
C LYS A 37 5.95 -28.12 6.03
N VAL A 38 6.53 -26.95 6.22
CA VAL A 38 6.17 -25.74 5.48
C VAL A 38 6.79 -25.83 4.09
N VAL A 39 5.95 -25.82 3.06
CA VAL A 39 6.39 -26.02 1.67
C VAL A 39 6.50 -24.71 0.89
N ASP A 40 5.75 -23.66 1.29
CA ASP A 40 5.71 -22.39 0.56
C ASP A 40 5.27 -21.23 1.46
N LEU A 41 5.30 -20.00 0.94
CA LEU A 41 4.67 -18.81 1.50
C LEU A 41 3.52 -18.35 0.62
N SER A 42 2.37 -18.13 1.24
CA SER A 42 1.25 -17.48 0.55
C SER A 42 1.57 -16.02 0.23
N TYR A 43 0.80 -15.42 -0.71
CA TYR A 43 0.93 -13.99 -1.05
C TYR A 43 0.73 -13.04 0.16
N GLU A 44 0.11 -13.52 1.25
CA GLU A 44 -0.02 -12.79 2.51
C GLU A 44 1.15 -13.03 3.49
N GLY A 45 2.15 -13.83 3.10
CA GLY A 45 3.31 -14.16 3.93
C GLY A 45 3.02 -15.19 5.04
N ASN A 46 1.95 -15.98 4.91
CA ASN A 46 1.72 -17.12 5.78
C ASN A 46 2.40 -18.36 5.21
N GLY A 47 3.05 -19.17 6.07
CA GLY A 47 3.55 -20.46 5.65
C GLY A 47 2.41 -21.36 5.15
N VAL A 48 2.65 -22.12 4.12
CA VAL A 48 1.72 -23.10 3.57
C VAL A 48 2.20 -24.49 3.94
N VAL A 49 1.37 -25.25 4.65
CA VAL A 49 1.57 -26.69 4.88
C VAL A 49 0.45 -27.47 4.22
N LYS A 50 0.70 -28.73 3.86
CA LYS A 50 -0.30 -29.63 3.35
C LYS A 50 -0.44 -30.83 4.29
N ILE A 51 -1.66 -31.11 4.71
CA ILE A 51 -2.02 -32.29 5.49
C ILE A 51 -2.97 -33.11 4.64
N ASP A 52 -2.52 -34.27 4.18
CA ASP A 52 -3.22 -35.08 3.16
C ASP A 52 -3.71 -34.24 1.97
N ASP A 53 -2.78 -33.46 1.38
CA ASP A 53 -3.00 -32.48 0.29
C ASP A 53 -3.92 -31.32 0.62
N PHE A 54 -4.49 -31.25 1.82
CA PHE A 54 -5.34 -30.16 2.25
C PHE A 54 -4.50 -28.97 2.74
N PRO A 55 -4.65 -27.76 2.16
CA PRO A 55 -3.81 -26.62 2.48
C PRO A 55 -4.17 -26.00 3.83
N VAL A 56 -3.15 -25.74 4.63
CA VAL A 56 -3.28 -25.02 5.92
C VAL A 56 -2.34 -23.83 5.91
N PHE A 57 -2.89 -22.64 6.15
CA PHE A 57 -2.14 -21.38 6.26
C PHE A 57 -1.70 -21.13 7.69
N VAL A 58 -0.40 -20.95 7.89
CA VAL A 58 0.21 -20.86 9.23
C VAL A 58 1.01 -19.55 9.33
N PRO A 59 0.50 -18.52 10.04
CA PRO A 59 1.26 -17.30 10.29
C PRO A 59 2.58 -17.59 11.00
N ASN A 60 3.62 -16.81 10.69
CA ASN A 60 4.94 -16.94 11.29
C ASN A 60 5.64 -18.29 11.06
N ALA A 61 5.31 -18.99 10.00
CA ALA A 61 6.02 -20.20 9.55
C ALA A 61 6.70 -19.94 8.22
N LEU A 62 7.89 -20.51 8.00
CA LEU A 62 8.74 -20.29 6.84
C LEU A 62 9.01 -21.61 6.08
N PRO A 63 9.17 -21.56 4.74
CA PRO A 63 9.51 -22.72 3.94
C PRO A 63 10.72 -23.47 4.46
N GLY A 64 10.62 -24.80 4.45
CA GLY A 64 11.66 -25.72 4.94
C GLY A 64 11.57 -26.02 6.44
N GLU A 65 10.71 -25.31 7.19
CA GLU A 65 10.53 -25.60 8.63
C GLU A 65 9.67 -26.86 8.83
N GLU A 66 10.05 -27.65 9.82
CA GLU A 66 9.22 -28.74 10.36
C GLU A 66 8.61 -28.25 11.67
N ILE A 67 7.29 -28.28 11.75
CA ILE A 67 6.52 -27.66 12.83
C ILE A 67 5.41 -28.56 13.33
N THR A 68 5.00 -28.36 14.59
CA THR A 68 3.70 -28.82 15.07
C THR A 68 2.70 -27.68 14.89
N VAL A 69 1.68 -27.89 14.05
CA VAL A 69 0.63 -26.91 13.78
C VAL A 69 -0.66 -27.27 14.48
N LYS A 70 -1.23 -26.33 15.24
CA LYS A 70 -2.58 -26.45 15.83
C LYS A 70 -3.59 -25.76 14.94
N ILE A 71 -4.62 -26.48 14.51
CA ILE A 71 -5.68 -25.97 13.67
C ILE A 71 -6.57 -25.00 14.46
N THR A 72 -6.76 -23.79 13.94
CA THR A 72 -7.56 -22.73 14.60
C THR A 72 -8.90 -22.51 13.93
N LYS A 73 -8.98 -22.73 12.60
CA LYS A 73 -10.19 -22.58 11.80
C LYS A 73 -10.14 -23.53 10.61
N VAL A 74 -11.26 -24.16 10.29
CA VAL A 74 -11.42 -25.04 9.12
C VAL A 74 -12.47 -24.45 8.21
N THR A 75 -12.23 -24.49 6.89
CA THR A 75 -13.19 -24.20 5.82
C THR A 75 -13.28 -25.37 4.87
N SER A 76 -14.12 -25.30 3.83
CA SER A 76 -14.25 -26.38 2.84
C SER A 76 -13.00 -26.62 1.98
N HIS A 77 -12.12 -25.62 1.81
CA HIS A 77 -11.00 -25.70 0.87
C HIS A 77 -9.62 -25.48 1.51
N PHE A 78 -9.57 -24.98 2.72
CA PHE A 78 -8.33 -24.74 3.45
C PHE A 78 -8.59 -24.57 4.94
N ALA A 79 -7.53 -24.66 5.74
CA ALA A 79 -7.59 -24.34 7.16
C ALA A 79 -6.58 -23.24 7.54
N TRP A 80 -6.75 -22.70 8.75
CA TRP A 80 -5.79 -21.84 9.41
C TRP A 80 -5.21 -22.58 10.61
N GLY A 81 -3.91 -22.47 10.79
CA GLY A 81 -3.19 -23.02 11.93
C GLY A 81 -2.34 -21.99 12.64
N ARG A 82 -1.79 -22.37 13.78
CA ARG A 82 -0.71 -21.64 14.46
C ARG A 82 0.39 -22.61 14.82
N VAL A 83 1.64 -22.15 14.78
CA VAL A 83 2.77 -22.94 15.23
C VAL A 83 2.70 -23.12 16.74
N MET A 84 2.83 -24.36 17.19
CA MET A 84 2.97 -24.73 18.60
C MET A 84 4.43 -24.94 18.95
N ASP A 85 5.17 -25.63 18.07
CA ASP A 85 6.59 -25.93 18.25
C ASP A 85 7.30 -26.01 16.90
N TRP A 86 8.63 -25.78 16.89
CA TRP A 86 9.52 -25.94 15.76
C TRP A 86 10.49 -27.07 16.01
N GLN A 87 10.42 -28.15 15.25
CA GLN A 87 11.41 -29.23 15.23
C GLN A 87 12.66 -28.79 14.48
N THR A 88 12.46 -28.11 13.33
CA THR A 88 13.53 -27.47 12.58
C THR A 88 13.15 -26.04 12.18
N LYS A 89 14.11 -25.14 12.19
CA LYS A 89 13.93 -23.75 11.78
C LYS A 89 14.61 -23.49 10.43
N SER A 90 13.98 -22.66 9.60
CA SER A 90 14.57 -22.22 8.34
C SER A 90 15.87 -21.44 8.58
N PRO A 91 16.91 -21.64 7.76
CA PRO A 91 18.14 -20.83 7.82
C PRO A 91 17.86 -19.35 7.51
N ASP A 92 16.73 -19.04 6.86
CA ASP A 92 16.31 -17.68 6.56
C ASP A 92 15.44 -17.04 7.65
N ARG A 93 15.22 -17.73 8.76
CA ARG A 93 14.53 -17.16 9.93
C ARG A 93 15.42 -16.16 10.66
N VAL A 94 14.80 -15.06 11.08
CA VAL A 94 15.39 -14.11 12.03
C VAL A 94 14.47 -13.97 13.23
N ASP A 95 15.04 -13.68 14.40
CA ASP A 95 14.27 -13.37 15.59
C ASP A 95 13.61 -11.99 15.43
N VAL A 96 12.32 -11.95 15.68
CA VAL A 96 11.56 -10.71 15.64
C VAL A 96 11.81 -9.90 16.90
N LYS A 97 12.22 -8.64 16.73
CA LYS A 97 12.53 -7.72 17.82
C LYS A 97 11.36 -7.58 18.82
N ASP A 98 10.11 -7.53 18.33
CA ASP A 98 8.90 -7.53 19.15
C ASP A 98 7.77 -8.30 18.47
N LYS A 99 7.16 -9.25 19.19
CA LYS A 99 6.01 -10.04 18.72
C LYS A 99 4.79 -9.18 18.33
N LYS A 100 4.68 -7.95 18.84
CA LYS A 100 3.63 -6.99 18.49
C LYS A 100 3.59 -6.70 17.00
N TYR A 101 4.74 -6.68 16.32
CA TYR A 101 4.82 -6.40 14.86
C TYR A 101 4.16 -7.51 14.03
N ILE A 102 4.28 -8.78 14.45
CA ILE A 102 3.57 -9.90 13.80
C ILE A 102 2.08 -9.85 14.13
N GLN A 103 1.73 -9.56 15.37
CA GLN A 103 0.33 -9.53 15.82
C GLN A 103 -0.51 -8.47 15.10
N THR A 104 0.08 -7.34 14.80
CA THR A 104 -0.57 -6.22 14.07
C THR A 104 -0.50 -6.34 12.56
N GLY A 105 0.34 -7.22 12.04
CA GLY A 105 0.53 -7.38 10.59
C GLY A 105 1.21 -6.19 9.91
N ILE A 106 1.86 -5.30 10.68
CA ILE A 106 2.62 -4.17 10.13
C ILE A 106 3.86 -4.67 9.39
N ALA A 107 4.48 -5.73 9.88
CA ALA A 107 5.65 -6.35 9.31
C ALA A 107 5.48 -7.87 9.20
N PRO A 108 4.59 -8.35 8.32
CA PRO A 108 4.27 -9.77 8.20
C PRO A 108 5.46 -10.63 7.77
N LEU A 109 6.48 -10.07 7.14
CA LEU A 109 7.73 -10.75 6.79
C LEU A 109 8.90 -10.44 7.74
N GLY A 110 8.66 -9.76 8.86
CA GLY A 110 9.71 -9.37 9.81
C GLY A 110 10.50 -10.53 10.43
N HIS A 111 10.01 -11.75 10.31
CA HIS A 111 10.67 -12.99 10.74
C HIS A 111 11.50 -13.66 9.64
N LEU A 112 11.56 -13.09 8.43
CA LEU A 112 12.29 -13.59 7.27
C LEU A 112 13.48 -12.66 6.96
N LYS A 113 14.67 -13.24 6.70
CA LYS A 113 15.86 -12.48 6.26
C LYS A 113 15.54 -11.61 5.05
N TYR A 114 16.08 -10.40 5.01
CA TYR A 114 15.74 -9.43 3.99
C TYR A 114 16.02 -9.92 2.55
N ASN A 115 17.14 -10.59 2.31
CA ASN A 115 17.41 -11.16 0.98
C ASN A 115 16.39 -12.22 0.56
N ALA A 116 15.85 -12.98 1.52
CA ALA A 116 14.79 -13.94 1.24
C ALA A 116 13.45 -13.24 0.99
N GLN A 117 13.17 -12.09 1.64
CA GLN A 117 12.00 -11.25 1.31
C GLN A 117 12.06 -10.74 -0.15
N LEU A 118 13.24 -10.33 -0.64
CA LEU A 118 13.41 -9.87 -2.03
C LEU A 118 13.15 -11.01 -3.03
N LYS A 119 13.67 -12.21 -2.76
CA LYS A 119 13.38 -13.41 -3.58
C LYS A 119 11.90 -13.78 -3.57
N PHE A 120 11.26 -13.71 -2.42
CA PHE A 120 9.82 -13.95 -2.29
C PHE A 120 8.99 -12.97 -3.16
N LYS A 121 9.35 -11.68 -3.17
CA LYS A 121 8.67 -10.66 -3.99
C LYS A 121 8.87 -10.87 -5.48
N GLN A 122 10.08 -11.24 -5.91
CA GLN A 122 10.35 -11.62 -7.29
C GLN A 122 9.52 -12.85 -7.69
N HIS A 123 9.50 -13.87 -6.83
CA HIS A 123 8.79 -15.12 -7.06
C HIS A 123 7.28 -14.92 -7.21
N GLN A 124 6.67 -14.04 -6.42
CA GLN A 124 5.24 -13.72 -6.54
C GLN A 124 4.85 -13.28 -7.96
N ILE A 125 5.66 -12.44 -8.60
CA ILE A 125 5.39 -11.98 -9.96
C ILE A 125 5.60 -13.14 -10.96
N ALA A 126 6.74 -13.83 -10.85
CA ALA A 126 7.06 -14.95 -11.74
C ALA A 126 6.03 -16.08 -11.68
N GLU A 127 5.56 -16.43 -10.50
CA GLU A 127 4.52 -17.45 -10.31
C GLU A 127 3.18 -17.06 -10.97
N LEU A 128 2.79 -15.80 -10.85
CA LEU A 128 1.55 -15.30 -11.47
C LEU A 128 1.65 -15.28 -13.00
N LEU A 129 2.81 -14.92 -13.56
CA LEU A 129 3.08 -15.01 -15.00
C LEU A 129 3.01 -16.45 -15.47
N ALA A 130 3.64 -17.38 -14.76
CA ALA A 130 3.62 -18.81 -15.08
C ALA A 130 2.20 -19.38 -15.07
N LYS A 131 1.39 -19.06 -14.05
CA LYS A 131 -0.04 -19.44 -13.98
C LYS A 131 -0.88 -18.85 -15.11
N ALA A 132 -0.44 -17.73 -15.67
CA ALA A 132 -1.09 -17.06 -16.80
C ALA A 132 -0.58 -17.55 -18.16
N HIS A 133 0.37 -18.50 -18.20
CA HIS A 133 1.07 -18.99 -19.41
C HIS A 133 1.87 -17.90 -20.14
N LEU A 134 2.51 -16.99 -19.38
CA LEU A 134 3.37 -15.90 -19.85
C LEU A 134 4.82 -16.17 -19.40
N ASN A 135 5.32 -17.39 -19.63
CA ASN A 135 6.63 -17.84 -19.13
C ASN A 135 7.82 -17.18 -19.84
N GLU A 136 7.59 -16.57 -20.98
CA GLU A 136 8.58 -15.83 -21.78
C GLU A 136 8.95 -14.49 -21.15
N ILE A 137 8.13 -13.96 -20.25
CA ILE A 137 8.37 -12.69 -19.58
C ILE A 137 9.31 -12.89 -18.39
N GLU A 138 10.52 -12.38 -18.52
CA GLU A 138 11.53 -12.43 -17.47
C GLU A 138 11.18 -11.45 -16.32
N VAL A 139 11.50 -11.85 -15.08
CA VAL A 139 11.38 -11.02 -13.89
C VAL A 139 12.76 -10.84 -13.27
N LEU A 140 13.23 -9.61 -13.22
CA LEU A 140 14.54 -9.27 -12.65
C LEU A 140 14.55 -9.45 -11.12
N PRO A 141 15.74 -9.56 -10.49
CA PRO A 141 15.86 -9.50 -9.05
C PRO A 141 15.22 -8.23 -8.47
N THR A 142 14.50 -8.36 -7.36
CA THR A 142 13.84 -7.22 -6.71
C THR A 142 14.85 -6.20 -6.22
N MET A 143 14.69 -4.93 -6.60
CA MET A 143 15.48 -3.82 -6.09
C MET A 143 15.17 -3.58 -4.62
N GLY A 144 16.09 -3.97 -3.72
CA GLY A 144 15.96 -3.80 -2.28
C GLY A 144 16.61 -2.54 -1.73
N MET A 145 16.38 -2.25 -0.44
CA MET A 145 17.03 -1.15 0.30
C MET A 145 18.32 -1.63 0.98
N LYS A 146 19.28 -0.72 1.15
CA LYS A 146 20.46 -0.99 1.99
C LYS A 146 20.10 -1.10 3.48
N LYS A 147 19.14 -0.28 3.93
CA LYS A 147 18.58 -0.28 5.30
C LYS A 147 17.06 -0.41 5.22
N PRO A 148 16.50 -1.64 5.31
CA PRO A 148 15.07 -1.89 5.11
C PRO A 148 14.21 -1.58 6.36
N TYR A 149 14.60 -0.56 7.10
CA TYR A 149 13.97 -0.09 8.33
C TYR A 149 13.88 1.43 8.31
N HIS A 150 12.97 2.01 9.11
CA HIS A 150 12.84 3.45 9.31
C HIS A 150 12.62 4.25 8.01
N TYR A 151 11.98 3.63 7.03
CA TYR A 151 11.80 4.20 5.70
C TYR A 151 10.49 4.97 5.52
N ARG A 152 9.49 4.68 6.36
CA ARG A 152 8.16 5.31 6.19
C ARG A 152 8.18 6.73 6.72
N ASN A 153 7.83 7.65 5.83
CA ASN A 153 7.74 9.08 6.12
C ASN A 153 6.33 9.53 6.57
N LYS A 154 5.40 8.61 6.78
CA LYS A 154 4.03 8.90 7.25
C LYS A 154 3.47 7.78 8.10
N ALA A 155 2.90 8.14 9.24
CA ALA A 155 2.10 7.29 10.09
C ALA A 155 0.66 7.81 10.24
N GLN A 156 -0.30 6.90 10.34
CA GLN A 156 -1.69 7.17 10.67
C GLN A 156 -2.10 6.19 11.76
N VAL A 157 -2.07 6.63 13.00
CA VAL A 157 -2.12 5.76 14.16
C VAL A 157 -3.45 5.98 14.90
N PRO A 158 -4.31 4.95 15.01
CA PRO A 158 -5.55 5.04 15.78
C PRO A 158 -5.29 5.31 17.25
N VAL A 159 -6.21 6.02 17.88
CA VAL A 159 -6.20 6.36 19.31
C VAL A 159 -7.38 5.68 19.98
N LYS A 160 -7.13 4.87 21.03
CA LYS A 160 -8.19 4.17 21.78
C LYS A 160 -7.88 4.10 23.27
N MET A 161 -8.91 3.81 24.07
CA MET A 161 -8.72 3.40 25.46
C MET A 161 -8.29 1.94 25.51
N VAL A 162 -7.16 1.68 26.14
CA VAL A 162 -6.65 0.32 26.41
C VAL A 162 -6.36 0.20 27.90
N ARG A 163 -7.03 -0.69 28.60
CA ARG A 163 -6.89 -0.92 30.06
C ARG A 163 -7.02 0.37 30.88
N GLY A 164 -7.94 1.25 30.52
CA GLY A 164 -8.20 2.51 31.23
C GLY A 164 -7.27 3.68 30.89
N GLN A 165 -6.34 3.51 29.93
CA GLN A 165 -5.43 4.55 29.49
C GLN A 165 -5.61 4.83 27.99
N LEU A 166 -5.49 6.10 27.56
CA LEU A 166 -5.45 6.47 26.16
C LEU A 166 -4.14 5.97 25.55
N GLU A 167 -4.24 5.19 24.46
CA GLU A 167 -3.10 4.62 23.77
C GLU A 167 -3.13 4.89 22.27
N THR A 168 -1.94 4.89 21.68
CA THR A 168 -1.69 4.85 20.24
C THR A 168 -1.05 3.51 19.87
N GLY A 169 -1.37 3.00 18.69
CA GLY A 169 -0.84 1.70 18.26
C GLY A 169 -1.51 1.24 16.98
N PHE A 170 -1.50 -0.07 16.74
CA PHE A 170 -2.20 -0.66 15.59
C PHE A 170 -3.14 -1.77 16.03
N TYR A 171 -4.14 -2.07 15.19
CA TYR A 171 -5.06 -3.15 15.48
C TYR A 171 -4.39 -4.51 15.31
N LYS A 172 -4.69 -5.43 16.24
CA LYS A 172 -4.37 -6.85 16.05
C LYS A 172 -5.08 -7.36 14.77
N ARG A 173 -4.38 -8.13 13.96
CA ARG A 173 -4.94 -8.70 12.71
C ARG A 173 -6.31 -9.34 12.95
N GLY A 174 -7.27 -9.02 12.08
CA GLY A 174 -8.64 -9.55 12.16
C GLY A 174 -9.44 -9.11 13.39
N SER A 175 -9.04 -8.02 14.08
CA SER A 175 -9.77 -7.50 15.25
C SER A 175 -9.72 -5.98 15.34
N HIS A 176 -10.57 -5.39 16.18
CA HIS A 176 -10.55 -3.97 16.55
C HIS A 176 -9.79 -3.71 17.87
N ASN A 177 -9.05 -4.73 18.37
CA ASN A 177 -8.25 -4.57 19.58
C ASN A 177 -6.94 -3.87 19.26
N LEU A 178 -6.72 -2.69 19.85
CA LEU A 178 -5.49 -1.94 19.70
C LEU A 178 -4.36 -2.63 20.48
N VAL A 179 -3.22 -2.79 19.84
CA VAL A 179 -1.95 -3.18 20.45
C VAL A 179 -1.12 -1.90 20.57
N PRO A 180 -0.83 -1.42 21.79
CA PRO A 180 0.00 -0.25 22.01
C PRO A 180 1.43 -0.47 21.50
N ILE A 181 1.90 0.44 20.67
CA ILE A 181 3.26 0.40 20.09
C ILE A 181 3.79 1.84 20.05
N GLU A 182 5.02 2.03 20.48
CA GLU A 182 5.71 3.32 20.47
C GLU A 182 6.86 3.39 19.46
N ASP A 183 7.48 2.23 19.17
CA ASP A 183 8.58 2.09 18.22
C ASP A 183 8.13 1.18 17.06
N PHE A 184 7.91 1.79 15.90
CA PHE A 184 7.59 1.07 14.67
C PHE A 184 8.84 0.98 13.82
N TYR A 185 9.63 -0.01 13.98
CA TYR A 185 10.93 -0.14 13.33
C TYR A 185 10.93 0.04 11.78
N ILE A 186 9.78 0.16 11.13
CA ILE A 186 9.64 0.53 9.72
C ILE A 186 9.36 2.02 9.50
N GLN A 187 8.98 2.77 10.54
CA GLN A 187 8.73 4.22 10.47
C GLN A 187 9.95 5.02 10.83
N ASP A 188 10.01 6.26 10.32
CA ASP A 188 11.00 7.25 10.73
C ASP A 188 10.89 7.48 12.25
N PRO A 189 11.99 7.40 13.01
CA PRO A 189 11.97 7.52 14.47
C PRO A 189 11.41 8.87 14.98
N GLU A 190 11.58 9.96 14.22
CA GLU A 190 11.06 11.27 14.63
C GLU A 190 9.53 11.31 14.51
N ILE A 191 8.94 10.52 13.59
CA ILE A 191 7.49 10.32 13.52
C ILE A 191 7.00 9.60 14.78
N ASP A 192 7.69 8.54 15.21
CA ASP A 192 7.32 7.79 16.41
C ASP A 192 7.39 8.68 17.66
N LYS A 193 8.45 9.48 17.82
CA LYS A 193 8.58 10.45 18.90
C LYS A 193 7.43 11.46 18.89
N ALA A 194 7.11 12.02 17.73
CA ALA A 194 6.01 12.99 17.61
C ALA A 194 4.66 12.37 17.99
N ILE A 195 4.41 11.10 17.63
CA ILE A 195 3.19 10.37 18.03
C ILE A 195 3.13 10.21 19.54
N VAL A 196 4.24 9.86 20.18
CA VAL A 196 4.33 9.69 21.64
C VAL A 196 4.07 11.03 22.36
N VAL A 197 4.69 12.13 21.91
CA VAL A 197 4.43 13.48 22.43
C VAL A 197 2.93 13.83 22.33
N VAL A 198 2.34 13.65 21.16
CA VAL A 198 0.91 13.93 20.96
C VAL A 198 0.04 13.05 21.87
N ARG A 199 0.32 11.77 21.99
CA ARG A 199 -0.39 10.85 22.89
C ARG A 199 -0.35 11.34 24.33
N ASP A 200 0.81 11.73 24.81
CA ASP A 200 1.01 12.13 26.20
C ASP A 200 0.35 13.48 26.52
N LEU A 201 0.35 14.42 25.57
CA LEU A 201 -0.44 15.65 25.66
C LEU A 201 -1.96 15.36 25.69
N LEU A 202 -2.45 14.44 24.83
CA LEU A 202 -3.85 14.04 24.85
C LEU A 202 -4.26 13.41 26.18
N ARG A 203 -3.36 12.63 26.83
CA ARG A 203 -3.56 12.10 28.18
C ARG A 203 -3.59 13.19 29.23
N GLN A 204 -2.60 14.07 29.21
CA GLN A 204 -2.45 15.19 30.15
C GLN A 204 -3.71 16.06 30.18
N TYR A 205 -4.29 16.33 29.02
CA TYR A 205 -5.48 17.18 28.90
C TYR A 205 -6.80 16.40 28.83
N HIS A 206 -6.79 15.11 29.18
CA HIS A 206 -7.96 14.25 29.29
C HIS A 206 -8.83 14.23 28.02
N ILE A 207 -8.21 14.27 26.84
CA ILE A 207 -8.93 14.17 25.56
C ILE A 207 -9.48 12.76 25.41
N THR A 208 -10.77 12.64 25.14
CA THR A 208 -11.44 11.35 25.01
C THR A 208 -11.27 10.75 23.60
N PRO A 209 -10.77 9.51 23.47
CA PRO A 209 -10.76 8.82 22.18
C PRO A 209 -12.18 8.58 21.65
N TYR A 210 -12.32 8.59 20.34
CA TYR A 210 -13.58 8.26 19.66
C TYR A 210 -13.91 6.78 19.82
N ASP A 211 -15.12 6.51 20.24
CA ASP A 211 -15.68 5.17 20.33
C ASP A 211 -16.64 4.92 19.17
N GLU A 212 -16.35 3.91 18.34
CA GLU A 212 -17.11 3.58 17.14
C GLU A 212 -18.50 3.03 17.44
N GLN A 213 -18.71 2.41 18.63
CA GLN A 213 -19.98 1.84 19.01
C GLN A 213 -20.96 2.92 19.44
N THR A 214 -20.48 3.83 20.29
CA THR A 214 -21.33 4.91 20.85
C THR A 214 -21.35 6.17 19.98
N GLY A 215 -20.38 6.32 19.07
CA GLY A 215 -20.21 7.53 18.26
C GLY A 215 -19.72 8.75 19.06
N LYS A 216 -19.27 8.54 20.30
CA LYS A 216 -18.81 9.61 21.23
C LYS A 216 -17.30 9.68 21.28
N GLY A 217 -16.78 10.81 21.78
CA GLY A 217 -15.34 11.08 21.90
C GLY A 217 -14.84 12.10 20.88
N VAL A 218 -13.60 12.53 21.03
CA VAL A 218 -13.01 13.63 20.29
C VAL A 218 -11.99 13.14 19.27
N ILE A 219 -10.93 12.46 19.72
CA ILE A 219 -9.81 12.10 18.85
C ILE A 219 -9.96 10.68 18.27
N ARG A 220 -9.78 10.53 16.97
CA ARG A 220 -9.87 9.25 16.24
C ARG A 220 -8.49 8.70 15.92
N THR A 221 -7.64 9.55 15.36
CA THR A 221 -6.35 9.15 14.77
C THR A 221 -5.36 10.30 14.91
N VAL A 222 -4.12 9.98 15.13
CA VAL A 222 -2.99 10.89 14.98
C VAL A 222 -2.29 10.55 13.67
N MET A 223 -2.17 11.50 12.75
CA MET A 223 -1.35 11.37 11.56
C MET A 223 -0.11 12.25 11.74
N VAL A 224 1.06 11.66 11.51
CA VAL A 224 2.32 12.39 11.43
C VAL A 224 2.97 12.09 10.10
N ARG A 225 3.46 13.12 9.43
CA ARG A 225 4.22 13.04 8.19
C ARG A 225 5.49 13.83 8.35
N ARG A 226 6.61 13.30 7.82
CA ARG A 226 7.90 13.98 7.81
C ARG A 226 8.46 13.99 6.39
N GLY A 227 8.89 15.16 5.90
CA GLY A 227 9.66 15.24 4.66
C GLY A 227 10.98 14.50 4.82
N TYR A 228 11.33 13.69 3.83
CA TYR A 228 12.56 12.89 3.88
C TYR A 228 13.82 13.75 3.74
N TYR A 229 13.79 14.72 2.82
CA TYR A 229 14.89 15.65 2.58
C TYR A 229 14.77 16.93 3.40
N SER A 230 13.56 17.45 3.54
CA SER A 230 13.30 18.70 4.26
C SER A 230 13.34 18.55 5.79
N HIS A 231 13.05 17.34 6.29
CA HIS A 231 12.81 17.03 7.70
C HIS A 231 11.61 17.74 8.33
N GLU A 232 10.82 18.51 7.56
CA GLU A 232 9.63 19.18 8.06
C GLU A 232 8.58 18.18 8.53
N ILE A 233 8.02 18.40 9.73
CA ILE A 233 6.98 17.54 10.32
C ILE A 233 5.62 18.24 10.25
N MET A 234 4.62 17.48 9.77
CA MET A 234 3.21 17.79 9.90
C MET A 234 2.55 16.85 10.89
N VAL A 235 1.82 17.40 11.85
CA VAL A 235 0.95 16.67 12.78
C VAL A 235 -0.50 16.97 12.44
N ALA A 236 -1.29 15.95 12.10
CA ALA A 236 -2.73 16.11 11.90
C ALA A 236 -3.51 15.32 12.94
N LEU A 237 -4.30 16.06 13.72
CA LEU A 237 -5.21 15.52 14.74
C LEU A 237 -6.57 15.25 14.10
N VAL A 238 -6.90 13.97 13.87
CA VAL A 238 -8.18 13.58 13.26
C VAL A 238 -9.25 13.51 14.35
N THR A 239 -10.22 14.41 14.28
CA THR A 239 -11.24 14.55 15.33
C THR A 239 -12.63 14.23 14.81
N ASN A 240 -13.47 13.68 15.70
CA ASN A 240 -14.90 13.50 15.48
C ASN A 240 -15.69 14.81 15.69
N THR A 241 -15.07 15.82 16.27
CA THR A 241 -15.70 17.09 16.64
C THR A 241 -15.08 18.26 15.90
N LYS A 242 -15.87 19.31 15.65
CA LYS A 242 -15.39 20.53 15.00
C LYS A 242 -14.45 21.35 15.90
N ARG A 243 -14.56 21.19 17.22
CA ARG A 243 -13.73 21.88 18.22
C ARG A 243 -12.86 20.86 18.94
N LEU A 244 -11.56 21.12 19.00
CA LEU A 244 -10.61 20.37 19.82
C LEU A 244 -10.58 21.01 21.21
N PRO A 245 -10.94 20.30 22.30
CA PRO A 245 -10.75 20.84 23.64
C PRO A 245 -9.24 21.05 23.93
N MET A 246 -8.91 22.06 24.73
CA MET A 246 -7.52 22.40 25.10
C MET A 246 -6.60 22.59 23.88
N GLU A 247 -7.14 23.07 22.75
CA GLU A 247 -6.45 23.24 21.47
C GLU A 247 -5.11 23.99 21.65
N LYS A 248 -5.16 25.14 22.32
CA LYS A 248 -3.95 25.97 22.52
C LYS A 248 -2.86 25.22 23.27
N GLN A 249 -3.21 24.58 24.39
CA GLN A 249 -2.22 23.87 25.23
C GLN A 249 -1.60 22.67 24.52
N ILE A 250 -2.43 21.92 23.73
CA ILE A 250 -1.93 20.80 22.93
C ILE A 250 -1.00 21.30 21.84
N VAL A 251 -1.36 22.36 21.13
CA VAL A 251 -0.54 22.96 20.08
C VAL A 251 0.78 23.49 20.67
N ASP A 252 0.73 24.26 21.74
CA ASP A 252 1.93 24.81 22.41
C ASP A 252 2.87 23.67 22.85
N GLY A 253 2.33 22.57 23.40
CA GLY A 253 3.10 21.40 23.81
C GLY A 253 3.76 20.69 22.62
N ILE A 254 3.04 20.51 21.51
CA ILE A 254 3.63 19.91 20.28
C ILE A 254 4.76 20.79 19.76
N VAL A 255 4.57 22.10 19.68
CA VAL A 255 5.59 23.04 19.19
C VAL A 255 6.83 23.03 20.07
N ALA A 256 6.66 22.90 21.39
CA ALA A 256 7.76 22.86 22.34
C ALA A 256 8.58 21.56 22.25
N GLU A 257 7.94 20.41 22.03
CA GLU A 257 8.57 19.09 22.13
C GLU A 257 8.92 18.46 20.77
N VAL A 258 8.41 19.01 19.64
CA VAL A 258 8.69 18.53 18.28
C VAL A 258 9.36 19.65 17.47
N PRO A 259 10.70 19.82 17.55
CA PRO A 259 11.39 20.97 16.95
C PRO A 259 11.24 21.11 15.43
N GLU A 260 11.07 19.99 14.72
CA GLU A 260 10.92 19.96 13.25
C GLU A 260 9.48 20.22 12.80
N VAL A 261 8.51 20.42 13.72
CA VAL A 261 7.12 20.68 13.34
C VAL A 261 7.01 22.01 12.58
N LYS A 262 6.33 21.96 11.44
CA LYS A 262 6.03 23.12 10.57
C LYS A 262 4.54 23.32 10.37
N SER A 263 3.77 22.26 10.60
CA SER A 263 2.32 22.24 10.36
C SER A 263 1.62 21.45 11.45
N ILE A 264 0.61 22.04 12.09
CA ILE A 264 -0.32 21.33 12.97
C ILE A 264 -1.73 21.59 12.47
N VAL A 265 -2.43 20.51 12.10
CA VAL A 265 -3.74 20.57 11.46
C VAL A 265 -4.76 19.76 12.26
N GLN A 266 -5.95 20.29 12.43
CA GLN A 266 -7.13 19.50 12.80
C GLN A 266 -7.83 19.04 11.54
N ASN A 267 -7.92 17.72 11.33
CA ASN A 267 -8.75 17.13 10.30
C ASN A 267 -10.08 16.68 10.93
N ILE A 268 -11.20 17.18 10.41
CA ILE A 268 -12.53 16.91 10.96
C ILE A 268 -13.16 15.74 10.21
N ASN A 269 -13.30 14.61 10.89
CA ASN A 269 -13.99 13.42 10.40
C ASN A 269 -15.16 13.07 11.35
N ASP A 270 -16.25 13.79 11.21
CA ASP A 270 -17.46 13.65 12.01
C ASP A 270 -18.45 12.61 11.46
N LYS A 271 -18.09 11.90 10.39
CA LYS A 271 -18.92 10.89 9.75
C LYS A 271 -18.64 9.49 10.33
N LYS A 272 -19.66 8.64 10.42
CA LYS A 272 -19.50 7.21 10.71
C LYS A 272 -19.00 6.51 9.43
N THR A 273 -17.69 6.39 9.27
CA THR A 273 -17.02 5.89 8.06
C THR A 273 -15.72 5.20 8.40
N ASN A 274 -15.29 4.28 7.54
CA ASN A 274 -13.97 3.64 7.59
C ASN A 274 -12.84 4.51 6.99
N ARG A 275 -13.17 5.68 6.41
CA ARG A 275 -12.15 6.63 5.96
C ARG A 275 -11.44 7.20 7.18
N LEU A 276 -10.10 7.21 7.14
CA LEU A 276 -9.29 7.73 8.24
C LEU A 276 -9.38 9.26 8.34
N LEU A 277 -9.33 9.96 7.20
CA LEU A 277 -9.39 11.42 7.13
C LEU A 277 -10.77 11.90 6.66
N GLY A 278 -11.24 12.98 7.24
CA GLY A 278 -12.38 13.73 6.77
C GLY A 278 -12.03 14.72 5.64
N ASP A 279 -13.04 15.39 5.12
CA ASP A 279 -12.89 16.29 3.97
C ASP A 279 -12.48 17.73 4.37
N LYS A 280 -12.49 18.07 5.68
CA LYS A 280 -12.24 19.42 6.19
C LYS A 280 -11.01 19.46 7.06
N ASN A 281 -10.10 20.39 6.75
CA ASN A 281 -8.93 20.71 7.54
C ASN A 281 -9.07 22.11 8.15
N LYS A 282 -8.50 22.30 9.35
CA LYS A 282 -8.31 23.57 10.01
C LYS A 282 -6.85 23.62 10.47
N THR A 283 -6.07 24.54 9.96
CA THR A 283 -4.72 24.78 10.46
C THR A 283 -4.78 25.36 11.86
N LEU A 284 -4.12 24.69 12.79
CA LEU A 284 -4.06 25.11 14.19
C LEU A 284 -2.81 25.94 14.47
N TRP A 285 -1.70 25.61 13.75
CA TRP A 285 -0.44 26.31 13.86
C TRP A 285 0.45 26.07 12.64
N GLY A 286 1.26 27.05 12.28
CA GLY A 286 2.22 26.97 11.19
C GLY A 286 1.59 27.02 9.81
N ALA A 287 2.14 26.26 8.88
CA ALA A 287 1.71 26.21 7.49
C ALA A 287 0.60 25.18 7.26
N ASP A 288 -0.17 25.32 6.16
CA ASP A 288 -1.20 24.36 5.74
C ASP A 288 -0.58 23.09 5.14
N GLU A 289 0.69 23.14 4.76
CA GLU A 289 1.44 22.10 4.07
C GLU A 289 2.87 22.02 4.58
N ILE A 290 3.54 20.90 4.29
CA ILE A 290 4.98 20.73 4.43
C ILE A 290 5.61 20.53 3.06
N HIS A 291 6.93 20.67 2.98
CA HIS A 291 7.67 20.51 1.75
C HIS A 291 8.54 19.25 1.80
N ASP A 292 8.79 18.67 0.63
CA ASP A 292 9.80 17.62 0.45
C ASP A 292 10.26 17.60 -1.01
N GLN A 293 11.32 16.86 -1.29
CA GLN A 293 11.83 16.66 -2.64
C GLN A 293 11.66 15.21 -3.10
N LEU A 294 11.46 15.01 -4.40
CA LEU A 294 11.48 13.71 -5.05
C LEU A 294 12.00 13.88 -6.48
N LEU A 295 13.05 13.15 -6.86
CA LEU A 295 13.70 13.26 -8.19
C LEU A 295 14.08 14.71 -8.55
N GLY A 296 14.50 15.50 -7.56
CA GLY A 296 14.87 16.90 -7.76
C GLY A 296 13.70 17.81 -8.13
N ILE A 297 12.48 17.44 -7.78
CA ILE A 297 11.27 18.24 -7.83
C ILE A 297 10.85 18.58 -6.41
N ASP A 298 10.56 19.85 -6.14
CA ASP A 298 10.04 20.33 -4.86
C ASP A 298 8.52 20.15 -4.81
N PHE A 299 8.03 19.45 -3.79
CA PHE A 299 6.61 19.22 -3.57
C PHE A 299 6.11 19.92 -2.32
N ALA A 300 5.00 20.62 -2.45
CA ALA A 300 4.13 21.00 -1.34
C ALA A 300 3.15 19.87 -1.07
N ILE A 301 3.02 19.47 0.19
CA ILE A 301 2.30 18.27 0.59
C ILE A 301 1.28 18.65 1.66
N SER A 302 0.00 18.67 1.28
CA SER A 302 -1.12 18.94 2.18
C SER A 302 -1.48 17.70 3.03
N PRO A 303 -2.29 17.83 4.08
CA PRO A 303 -2.74 16.69 4.88
C PRO A 303 -3.43 15.59 4.08
N LEU A 304 -4.15 15.96 3.02
CA LEU A 304 -4.94 15.04 2.19
C LEU A 304 -4.17 14.51 0.96
N SER A 305 -3.04 15.12 0.61
CA SER A 305 -2.23 14.71 -0.55
C SER A 305 -1.73 13.27 -0.39
N PHE A 306 -1.88 12.49 -1.45
CA PHE A 306 -1.14 11.24 -1.56
C PHE A 306 0.31 11.56 -1.93
N TYR A 307 1.23 11.08 -1.13
CA TYR A 307 2.67 11.14 -1.36
C TYR A 307 3.28 9.83 -0.90
N GLN A 308 4.17 9.28 -1.68
CA GLN A 308 4.76 7.95 -1.43
C GLN A 308 5.50 7.92 -0.10
N VAL A 309 5.35 6.80 0.63
CA VAL A 309 5.84 6.71 2.01
C VAL A 309 7.29 6.26 2.15
N ASN A 310 7.93 5.85 1.06
CA ASN A 310 9.34 5.45 1.00
C ASN A 310 10.04 6.21 -0.13
N PRO A 311 10.50 7.44 0.09
CA PRO A 311 11.08 8.28 -0.95
C PRO A 311 12.26 7.63 -1.66
N GLN A 312 13.17 6.97 -0.95
CA GLN A 312 14.32 6.30 -1.53
C GLN A 312 13.96 5.24 -2.57
N GLN A 313 12.96 4.41 -2.29
CA GLN A 313 12.53 3.39 -3.24
C GLN A 313 11.59 3.98 -4.31
N THR A 314 10.85 5.02 -3.99
CA THR A 314 10.02 5.76 -4.95
C THR A 314 10.89 6.38 -6.04
N GLU A 315 12.01 7.00 -5.67
CA GLU A 315 12.96 7.56 -6.64
C GLU A 315 13.49 6.46 -7.57
N ARG A 316 13.85 5.30 -7.04
CA ARG A 316 14.31 4.16 -7.87
C ARG A 316 13.21 3.62 -8.78
N LEU A 317 11.99 3.48 -8.26
CA LEU A 317 10.81 3.02 -9.01
C LEU A 317 10.50 3.97 -10.17
N TYR A 318 10.40 5.26 -9.88
CA TYR A 318 10.05 6.28 -10.88
C TYR A 318 11.20 6.55 -11.84
N GLN A 319 12.46 6.54 -11.38
CA GLN A 319 13.61 6.64 -12.27
C GLN A 319 13.63 5.47 -13.27
N THR A 320 13.35 4.25 -12.80
CA THR A 320 13.23 3.08 -13.68
C THR A 320 12.12 3.27 -14.73
N ALA A 321 10.97 3.83 -14.33
CA ALA A 321 9.89 4.12 -15.25
C ALA A 321 10.27 5.20 -16.29
N ILE A 322 10.95 6.27 -15.86
CA ILE A 322 11.41 7.37 -16.71
C ILE A 322 12.49 6.88 -17.70
N ASP A 323 13.49 6.12 -17.23
CA ASP A 323 14.55 5.57 -18.08
C ASP A 323 13.96 4.64 -19.15
N ASN A 324 12.97 3.83 -18.76
CA ASN A 324 12.29 2.93 -19.68
C ASN A 324 11.35 3.64 -20.67
N ALA A 325 10.86 4.81 -20.33
CA ALA A 325 10.08 5.64 -21.27
C ALA A 325 10.93 6.07 -22.47
N GLY A 326 12.24 6.25 -22.31
CA GLY A 326 13.18 6.55 -23.39
C GLY A 326 12.93 7.94 -24.00
N LEU A 327 12.73 8.93 -23.16
CA LEU A 327 12.38 10.29 -23.57
C LEU A 327 13.63 11.10 -23.98
N ASP A 328 13.53 11.83 -25.09
CA ASP A 328 14.61 12.68 -25.64
C ASP A 328 14.22 14.17 -25.78
N GLY A 329 13.08 14.56 -25.19
CA GLY A 329 12.56 15.94 -25.25
C GLY A 329 11.54 16.19 -26.35
N ASN A 330 11.26 15.23 -27.24
CA ASN A 330 10.34 15.40 -28.36
C ASN A 330 8.96 14.76 -28.11
N GLN A 331 8.86 13.89 -27.12
CA GLN A 331 7.67 13.06 -26.91
C GLN A 331 6.55 13.82 -26.18
N THR A 332 5.34 13.47 -26.55
CA THR A 332 4.11 13.76 -25.79
C THR A 332 3.80 12.58 -24.88
N VAL A 333 3.68 12.84 -23.59
CA VAL A 333 3.43 11.82 -22.57
C VAL A 333 2.07 12.06 -21.93
N ILE A 334 1.31 10.98 -21.69
CA ILE A 334 0.15 11.01 -20.81
C ILE A 334 0.48 10.25 -19.52
N ASP A 335 0.23 10.87 -18.38
CA ASP A 335 0.27 10.26 -17.04
C ASP A 335 -1.16 10.07 -16.53
N ALA A 336 -1.63 8.83 -16.57
CA ALA A 336 -2.92 8.46 -16.01
C ALA A 336 -2.77 8.13 -14.52
N TYR A 337 -3.63 8.71 -13.68
CA TYR A 337 -3.57 8.67 -12.22
C TYR A 337 -2.45 9.54 -11.64
N CYS A 338 -2.24 10.74 -12.18
CA CYS A 338 -1.08 11.58 -11.89
C CYS A 338 -0.98 12.08 -10.43
N GLY A 339 -2.04 11.97 -9.63
CA GLY A 339 -2.05 12.46 -8.25
C GLY A 339 -1.64 13.94 -8.16
N ILE A 340 -0.70 14.26 -7.29
CA ILE A 340 -0.11 15.61 -7.13
C ILE A 340 1.00 15.90 -8.15
N GLY A 341 1.12 15.08 -9.21
CA GLY A 341 2.06 15.26 -10.31
C GLY A 341 3.44 14.65 -10.07
N THR A 342 3.61 13.69 -9.19
CA THR A 342 4.94 13.14 -8.83
C THR A 342 5.69 12.57 -10.03
N ILE A 343 5.06 11.74 -10.86
CA ILE A 343 5.65 11.19 -12.09
C ILE A 343 5.63 12.25 -13.18
N SER A 344 4.49 12.90 -13.39
CA SER A 344 4.30 13.90 -14.45
C SER A 344 5.37 14.99 -14.46
N LEU A 345 5.70 15.55 -13.29
CA LEU A 345 6.67 16.64 -13.17
C LEU A 345 8.12 16.18 -13.36
N ALA A 346 8.45 14.96 -12.89
CA ALA A 346 9.75 14.38 -13.15
C ALA A 346 9.96 14.08 -14.65
N VAL A 347 8.92 13.53 -15.32
CA VAL A 347 8.90 13.26 -16.76
C VAL A 347 8.95 14.53 -17.59
N ALA A 348 8.32 15.62 -17.14
CA ALA A 348 8.27 16.87 -17.87
C ALA A 348 9.64 17.48 -18.17
N LYS A 349 10.66 17.17 -17.37
CA LYS A 349 12.06 17.57 -17.63
C LYS A 349 12.65 16.93 -18.90
N HIS A 350 12.07 15.82 -19.36
CA HIS A 350 12.57 14.98 -20.44
C HIS A 350 11.58 14.84 -21.61
N ALA A 351 10.42 15.48 -21.54
CA ALA A 351 9.36 15.40 -22.53
C ALA A 351 9.04 16.77 -23.16
N LYS A 352 8.51 16.77 -24.39
CA LYS A 352 7.98 17.97 -25.04
C LYS A 352 6.75 18.49 -24.31
N GLN A 353 5.82 17.60 -23.97
CA GLN A 353 4.56 17.94 -23.31
C GLN A 353 4.09 16.75 -22.46
N VAL A 354 3.58 17.03 -21.28
CA VAL A 354 2.96 16.04 -20.40
C VAL A 354 1.50 16.41 -20.15
N TYR A 355 0.62 15.42 -20.19
CA TYR A 355 -0.79 15.53 -19.84
C TYR A 355 -1.09 14.61 -18.66
N GLY A 356 -1.47 15.16 -17.52
CA GLY A 356 -1.86 14.40 -16.31
C GLY A 356 -3.37 14.40 -16.13
N VAL A 357 -3.95 13.26 -15.77
CA VAL A 357 -5.35 13.12 -15.37
C VAL A 357 -5.48 12.45 -14.00
N GLU A 358 -6.32 13.02 -13.14
CA GLU A 358 -6.61 12.52 -11.79
C GLU A 358 -8.07 12.81 -11.43
N ILE A 359 -8.72 11.89 -10.74
CA ILE A 359 -10.13 12.02 -10.35
C ILE A 359 -10.34 12.98 -9.18
N VAL A 360 -9.31 13.20 -8.35
CA VAL A 360 -9.37 14.01 -7.13
C VAL A 360 -9.05 15.46 -7.45
N PRO A 361 -10.03 16.40 -7.38
CA PRO A 361 -9.79 17.80 -7.74
C PRO A 361 -8.67 18.47 -6.93
N ALA A 362 -8.60 18.20 -5.63
CA ALA A 362 -7.57 18.76 -4.76
C ALA A 362 -6.15 18.32 -5.18
N ALA A 363 -5.99 17.07 -5.63
CA ALA A 363 -4.70 16.58 -6.12
C ALA A 363 -4.27 17.29 -7.41
N ILE A 364 -5.21 17.62 -8.28
CA ILE A 364 -4.92 18.41 -9.50
C ILE A 364 -4.52 19.84 -9.17
N GLU A 365 -5.14 20.48 -8.18
CA GLU A 365 -4.70 21.80 -7.74
C GLU A 365 -3.29 21.75 -7.12
N ASP A 366 -2.99 20.73 -6.31
CA ASP A 366 -1.64 20.46 -5.80
C ASP A 366 -0.65 20.23 -6.96
N ALA A 367 -1.01 19.46 -7.99
CA ALA A 367 -0.16 19.21 -9.16
C ALA A 367 0.17 20.51 -9.94
N LYS A 368 -0.81 21.37 -10.15
CA LYS A 368 -0.61 22.70 -10.80
C LYS A 368 0.26 23.60 -9.93
N HIS A 369 0.03 23.58 -8.61
CA HIS A 369 0.84 24.36 -7.66
C HIS A 369 2.31 23.89 -7.70
N ASN A 370 2.53 22.56 -7.65
CA ASN A 370 3.85 21.96 -7.73
C ASN A 370 4.54 22.23 -9.08
N ALA A 371 3.80 22.22 -10.20
CA ALA A 371 4.33 22.61 -11.51
C ALA A 371 4.84 24.05 -11.51
N LYS A 372 4.05 24.99 -10.97
CA LYS A 372 4.41 26.40 -10.84
C LYS A 372 5.62 26.59 -9.93
N ARG A 373 5.67 25.89 -8.80
CA ARG A 373 6.79 25.94 -7.83
C ARG A 373 8.12 25.56 -8.48
N ASN A 374 8.11 24.63 -9.42
CA ASN A 374 9.29 24.13 -10.12
C ASN A 374 9.52 24.77 -11.50
N ASP A 375 8.81 25.84 -11.87
CA ASP A 375 8.85 26.51 -13.18
C ASP A 375 8.62 25.54 -14.37
N ILE A 376 7.83 24.47 -14.18
CA ILE A 376 7.49 23.49 -15.21
C ILE A 376 6.25 23.97 -15.96
N LYS A 377 6.42 24.32 -17.25
CA LYS A 377 5.38 24.93 -18.11
C LYS A 377 4.78 23.95 -19.10
N ASN A 378 5.44 22.81 -19.34
CA ASN A 378 5.04 21.79 -20.29
C ASN A 378 4.27 20.62 -19.68
N ALA A 379 3.68 20.80 -18.48
CA ALA A 379 2.76 19.85 -17.86
C ALA A 379 1.36 20.47 -17.74
N LYS A 380 0.34 19.76 -18.22
CA LYS A 380 -1.08 20.15 -18.13
C LYS A 380 -1.85 19.13 -17.35
N PHE A 381 -2.66 19.56 -16.39
CA PHE A 381 -3.39 18.70 -15.48
C PHE A 381 -4.90 18.94 -15.59
N VAL A 382 -5.67 17.83 -15.66
CA VAL A 382 -7.12 17.86 -15.75
C VAL A 382 -7.77 16.93 -14.70
N VAL A 383 -8.89 17.40 -14.15
CA VAL A 383 -9.73 16.59 -13.26
C VAL A 383 -10.64 15.73 -14.11
N GLY A 384 -10.60 14.42 -13.90
CA GLY A 384 -11.49 13.49 -14.60
C GLY A 384 -11.15 12.03 -14.34
N ARG A 385 -12.06 11.17 -14.76
CA ARG A 385 -11.77 9.73 -14.83
C ARG A 385 -10.85 9.47 -16.02
N ALA A 386 -9.79 8.69 -15.84
CA ALA A 386 -8.81 8.46 -16.89
C ALA A 386 -9.45 7.91 -18.17
N GLU A 387 -10.35 6.92 -18.04
CA GLU A 387 -11.05 6.30 -19.16
C GLU A 387 -11.91 7.30 -19.97
N GLU A 388 -12.55 8.27 -19.32
CA GLU A 388 -13.37 9.29 -19.96
C GLU A 388 -12.48 10.38 -20.61
N GLN A 389 -11.40 10.74 -19.94
CA GLN A 389 -10.49 11.78 -20.43
C GLN A 389 -9.68 11.31 -21.64
N PHE A 390 -9.28 10.05 -21.67
CA PHE A 390 -8.60 9.45 -22.83
C PHE A 390 -9.51 9.48 -24.07
N ALA A 391 -10.80 9.14 -23.93
CA ALA A 391 -11.75 9.24 -25.02
C ALA A 391 -11.91 10.68 -25.56
N LYS A 392 -11.89 11.69 -24.68
CA LYS A 392 -11.93 13.11 -25.09
C LYS A 392 -10.66 13.50 -25.82
N TRP A 393 -9.49 13.18 -25.28
CA TRP A 393 -8.21 13.49 -25.92
C TRP A 393 -8.07 12.81 -27.29
N GLN A 394 -8.56 11.58 -27.41
CA GLN A 394 -8.62 10.87 -28.68
C GLN A 394 -9.50 11.62 -29.71
N ALA A 395 -10.69 12.07 -29.29
CA ALA A 395 -11.59 12.84 -30.13
C ALA A 395 -11.00 14.21 -30.54
N GLU A 396 -10.19 14.82 -29.68
CA GLU A 396 -9.42 16.04 -29.94
C GLU A 396 -8.18 15.82 -30.82
N GLY A 397 -7.88 14.57 -31.18
CA GLY A 397 -6.74 14.21 -32.03
C GLY A 397 -5.40 14.18 -31.31
N LEU A 398 -5.37 14.12 -29.97
CA LEU A 398 -4.13 13.97 -29.20
C LEU A 398 -3.51 12.59 -29.48
N LYS A 399 -2.25 12.59 -29.88
CA LYS A 399 -1.45 11.38 -30.14
C LYS A 399 -0.28 11.36 -29.15
N PRO A 400 -0.37 10.60 -28.06
CA PRO A 400 0.76 10.42 -27.16
C PRO A 400 1.78 9.45 -27.75
N ASP A 401 3.05 9.71 -27.52
CA ASP A 401 4.14 8.76 -27.83
C ASP A 401 4.26 7.72 -26.71
N VAL A 402 4.07 8.14 -25.47
CA VAL A 402 4.19 7.31 -24.28
C VAL A 402 2.98 7.55 -23.35
N VAL A 403 2.45 6.47 -22.81
CA VAL A 403 1.47 6.51 -21.69
C VAL A 403 2.10 5.89 -20.46
N ILE A 404 2.07 6.58 -19.33
CA ILE A 404 2.50 6.09 -18.03
C ILE A 404 1.25 5.86 -17.18
N VAL A 405 1.15 4.71 -16.53
CA VAL A 405 0.05 4.37 -15.64
C VAL A 405 0.57 3.90 -14.29
N ASP A 406 0.02 4.45 -13.19
CA ASP A 406 0.24 4.02 -11.80
C ASP A 406 -1.13 3.79 -11.14
N PRO A 407 -1.87 2.72 -11.53
CA PRO A 407 -3.24 2.50 -11.09
C PRO A 407 -3.32 2.05 -9.63
N PRO A 408 -4.48 2.24 -8.98
CA PRO A 408 -4.75 1.64 -7.69
C PRO A 408 -4.75 0.10 -7.75
N ARG A 409 -4.77 -0.57 -6.60
CA ARG A 409 -4.69 -2.05 -6.45
C ARG A 409 -5.64 -2.86 -7.33
N LYS A 410 -6.75 -2.31 -7.80
CA LYS A 410 -7.69 -2.97 -8.72
C LYS A 410 -7.18 -3.07 -10.17
N GLY A 411 -6.05 -2.43 -10.49
CA GLY A 411 -5.50 -2.33 -11.83
C GLY A 411 -6.32 -1.37 -12.71
N LEU A 412 -6.12 -1.48 -14.01
CA LEU A 412 -6.77 -0.65 -15.02
C LEU A 412 -8.22 -1.12 -15.30
N ALA A 413 -9.07 -0.16 -15.61
CA ALA A 413 -10.35 -0.44 -16.24
C ALA A 413 -10.12 -0.91 -17.69
N GLU A 414 -10.89 -1.88 -18.14
CA GLU A 414 -10.78 -2.41 -19.51
C GLU A 414 -10.98 -1.31 -20.56
N SER A 415 -11.95 -0.43 -20.33
CA SER A 415 -12.20 0.74 -21.19
C SER A 415 -11.01 1.70 -21.31
N LEU A 416 -10.16 1.81 -20.28
CA LEU A 416 -8.93 2.60 -20.37
C LEU A 416 -7.87 1.91 -21.23
N ILE A 417 -7.74 0.60 -21.13
CA ILE A 417 -6.82 -0.20 -21.97
C ILE A 417 -7.25 -0.09 -23.44
N GLU A 418 -8.55 -0.25 -23.73
CA GLU A 418 -9.10 -0.06 -25.07
C GLU A 418 -8.88 1.36 -25.62
N ALA A 419 -9.12 2.39 -24.78
CA ALA A 419 -8.89 3.78 -25.18
C ALA A 419 -7.40 4.03 -25.45
N THR A 420 -6.50 3.49 -24.64
CA THR A 420 -5.05 3.54 -24.87
C THR A 420 -4.68 2.85 -26.20
N GLY A 421 -5.23 1.66 -26.46
CA GLY A 421 -5.02 0.95 -27.73
C GLY A 421 -5.47 1.76 -28.95
N LYS A 422 -6.61 2.45 -28.85
CA LYS A 422 -7.14 3.32 -29.92
C LYS A 422 -6.30 4.59 -30.13
N MET A 423 -5.76 5.19 -29.06
CA MET A 423 -4.84 6.34 -29.17
C MET A 423 -3.49 5.93 -29.77
N GLY A 424 -3.10 4.68 -29.58
CA GLY A 424 -1.95 4.03 -30.21
C GLY A 424 -0.60 4.61 -29.80
N PRO A 425 -0.30 4.88 -28.51
CA PRO A 425 1.05 5.21 -28.09
C PRO A 425 2.00 4.08 -28.47
N GLN A 426 3.23 4.41 -28.82
CA GLN A 426 4.22 3.37 -29.10
C GLN A 426 4.59 2.59 -27.85
N LYS A 427 4.50 3.23 -26.69
CA LYS A 427 4.94 2.65 -25.43
C LYS A 427 3.97 2.93 -24.29
N VAL A 428 3.75 1.91 -23.46
CA VAL A 428 3.05 2.04 -22.18
C VAL A 428 4.01 1.61 -21.06
N ILE A 429 4.23 2.50 -20.10
CA ILE A 429 4.99 2.22 -18.87
C ILE A 429 3.98 1.96 -17.76
N TYR A 430 3.95 0.73 -17.26
CA TYR A 430 3.04 0.32 -16.20
C TYR A 430 3.78 0.20 -14.86
N VAL A 431 3.53 1.12 -13.95
CA VAL A 431 3.93 1.02 -12.54
C VAL A 431 2.82 0.28 -11.80
N SER A 432 3.13 -0.82 -11.12
CA SER A 432 2.11 -1.68 -10.51
C SER A 432 2.39 -1.99 -9.06
N CYS A 433 1.40 -1.77 -8.21
CA CYS A 433 1.40 -2.19 -6.79
C CYS A 433 0.73 -3.55 -6.54
N ASN A 434 0.23 -4.22 -7.58
CA ASN A 434 -0.45 -5.51 -7.46
C ASN A 434 -0.13 -6.44 -8.64
N PRO A 435 0.73 -7.44 -8.45
CA PRO A 435 1.14 -8.35 -9.51
C PRO A 435 -0.02 -9.11 -10.19
N ALA A 436 -1.08 -9.45 -9.44
CA ALA A 436 -2.21 -10.19 -10.01
C ALA A 436 -3.00 -9.35 -11.02
N THR A 437 -3.20 -8.07 -10.74
CA THR A 437 -3.86 -7.16 -11.69
C THR A 437 -2.94 -6.77 -12.83
N LEU A 438 -1.63 -6.65 -12.61
CA LEU A 438 -0.65 -6.44 -13.67
C LEU A 438 -0.72 -7.56 -14.71
N VAL A 439 -0.64 -8.83 -14.28
CA VAL A 439 -0.68 -10.00 -15.18
C VAL A 439 -1.99 -10.06 -15.97
N ARG A 440 -3.12 -9.74 -15.34
CA ARG A 440 -4.42 -9.61 -16.03
C ARG A 440 -4.36 -8.51 -17.09
N ASP A 441 -3.82 -7.35 -16.75
CA ASP A 441 -3.81 -6.18 -17.63
C ASP A 441 -2.80 -6.35 -18.78
N ILE A 442 -1.68 -7.07 -18.59
CA ILE A 442 -0.76 -7.47 -19.67
C ILE A 442 -1.52 -8.27 -20.75
N LYS A 443 -2.36 -9.25 -20.37
CA LYS A 443 -3.16 -10.00 -21.34
C LYS A 443 -4.13 -9.11 -22.12
N ARG A 444 -4.80 -8.17 -21.43
CA ARG A 444 -5.70 -7.21 -22.07
C ARG A 444 -4.98 -6.25 -23.02
N PHE A 445 -3.75 -5.83 -22.67
CA PHE A 445 -2.91 -5.06 -23.57
C PHE A 445 -2.46 -5.87 -24.79
N ALA A 446 -2.22 -7.18 -24.64
CA ALA A 446 -1.92 -8.05 -25.77
C ALA A 446 -3.08 -8.09 -26.79
N ASP A 447 -4.35 -8.07 -26.33
CA ASP A 447 -5.53 -7.96 -27.19
C ASP A 447 -5.60 -6.61 -27.94
N GLN A 448 -4.83 -5.59 -27.51
CA GLN A 448 -4.69 -4.28 -28.15
C GLN A 448 -3.41 -4.16 -29.00
N GLY A 449 -2.67 -5.25 -29.17
CA GLY A 449 -1.43 -5.29 -29.97
C GLY A 449 -0.18 -4.81 -29.23
N TYR A 450 -0.18 -4.86 -27.90
CA TYR A 450 1.00 -4.54 -27.09
C TYR A 450 1.60 -5.80 -26.48
N HIS A 451 2.91 -5.87 -26.41
CA HIS A 451 3.62 -6.96 -25.76
C HIS A 451 4.71 -6.43 -24.81
N VAL A 452 5.08 -7.24 -23.83
CA VAL A 452 6.15 -6.91 -22.88
C VAL A 452 7.50 -7.06 -23.58
N THR A 453 8.28 -5.97 -23.70
CA THR A 453 9.53 -5.93 -24.45
C THR A 453 10.79 -5.97 -23.60
N LYS A 454 10.64 -5.69 -22.31
CA LYS A 454 11.75 -5.71 -21.33
C LYS A 454 11.37 -6.56 -20.14
N PRO A 455 12.37 -7.16 -19.45
CA PRO A 455 12.12 -7.84 -18.18
C PRO A 455 11.41 -6.94 -17.18
N ILE A 456 10.45 -7.50 -16.45
CA ILE A 456 9.74 -6.77 -15.37
C ILE A 456 10.72 -6.48 -14.25
N GLN A 457 10.78 -5.22 -13.79
CA GLN A 457 11.62 -4.80 -12.67
C GLN A 457 10.81 -4.66 -11.39
N PRO A 458 10.90 -5.60 -10.44
CA PRO A 458 10.31 -5.44 -9.11
C PRO A 458 11.12 -4.46 -8.26
N VAL A 459 10.42 -3.70 -7.41
CA VAL A 459 10.99 -2.76 -6.44
C VAL A 459 10.36 -2.99 -5.06
N ASP A 460 11.19 -3.12 -4.04
CA ASP A 460 10.74 -3.28 -2.67
C ASP A 460 10.41 -1.93 -2.03
N GLN A 461 9.27 -1.36 -2.42
CA GLN A 461 8.73 -0.11 -1.87
C GLN A 461 8.37 -0.23 -0.39
N PHE A 462 8.04 -1.44 0.07
CA PHE A 462 7.53 -1.72 1.42
C PHE A 462 8.30 -2.88 2.08
N PRO A 463 9.59 -2.70 2.45
CA PRO A 463 10.34 -3.69 3.21
C PRO A 463 9.57 -4.22 4.43
N GLN A 464 9.82 -5.47 4.79
CA GLN A 464 9.15 -6.18 5.89
C GLN A 464 7.67 -6.54 5.63
N THR A 465 7.12 -6.16 4.48
CA THR A 465 5.75 -6.49 4.06
C THR A 465 5.76 -7.36 2.80
N THR A 466 4.60 -7.95 2.48
CA THR A 466 4.43 -8.80 1.29
C THR A 466 4.21 -8.00 0.00
N HIS A 467 4.04 -6.69 0.10
CA HIS A 467 3.77 -5.84 -1.06
C HIS A 467 5.02 -5.67 -1.91
N VAL A 468 4.83 -5.71 -3.21
CA VAL A 468 5.86 -5.44 -4.23
C VAL A 468 5.32 -4.46 -5.25
N GLU A 469 6.13 -3.48 -5.60
CA GLU A 469 5.93 -2.61 -6.76
C GLU A 469 6.71 -3.17 -7.94
N SER A 470 6.30 -2.84 -9.16
CA SER A 470 7.06 -3.23 -10.35
C SER A 470 6.89 -2.25 -11.50
N VAL A 471 7.87 -2.19 -12.38
CA VAL A 471 7.82 -1.46 -13.64
C VAL A 471 7.80 -2.46 -14.79
N THR A 472 6.82 -2.31 -15.68
CA THR A 472 6.66 -3.12 -16.90
C THR A 472 6.60 -2.21 -18.10
N VAL A 473 7.29 -2.58 -19.17
CA VAL A 473 7.30 -1.89 -20.46
C VAL A 473 6.49 -2.69 -21.46
N LEU A 474 5.46 -2.08 -22.01
CA LEU A 474 4.65 -2.64 -23.08
C LEU A 474 4.86 -1.77 -24.33
N GLU A 475 5.19 -2.38 -25.45
CA GLU A 475 5.38 -1.70 -26.73
C GLU A 475 4.46 -2.32 -27.78
N ARG A 476 4.09 -1.48 -28.75
CA ARG A 476 3.29 -1.88 -29.90
C ARG A 476 4.20 -2.16 -31.07
N ASP A 477 3.87 -3.19 -31.88
CA ASP A 477 4.55 -3.53 -33.13
C ASP A 477 4.44 -2.43 -34.18
#